data_35ba1e9e0f5780ee1e2e6f4c0cf481c5
#
_entry.id   35ba1e9e0f5780ee1e2e6f4c0cf481c5
#
_cell.length_a   1.000
_cell.length_b   1.000
_cell.length_c   1.000
_cell.angle_alpha   90.00
_cell.angle_beta   90.00
_cell.angle_gamma   90.00
#
_symmetry.space_group_name_H-M   'P 1'
#
loop_
_entity.id
_entity.type
_entity.pdbx_description
1 polymer ?
#
loop_
_entity_poly.entity_id
_entity_poly.type
_entity_poly.pdbx_seq_one_letter_code
_entity_poly.pdbx_strand_id
1 'polypeptide(L)'
;MDISTRSQILATLQRYPNSTVEELGRLLQLTRADVRYHINALLRAGQVVQMQQFPKDGHTARGRPAKSYQLSADSRPAILTHLTDILLDMLQSNEGTNLAELAQRLIPANSLIAAETHAAERLNKAVQIINQHPYQARWEAHASGPQVFFHNCPYAAVIRKHPELCQVDRHILQNLTGLTAHQIRKIDLDGPTATACVFVLAQPKMEQKG
;
A
#
# COMPACT_ATOMS: atom_id res chain seq x y z
N MET A 1 13.05 18.66 -19.91
CA MET A 1 11.94 19.18 -19.07
C MET A 1 12.39 19.12 -17.63
N ASP A 2 12.63 20.28 -17.03
CA ASP A 2 13.01 20.35 -15.60
C ASP A 2 11.82 19.93 -14.75
N ILE A 3 11.94 18.78 -14.12
CA ILE A 3 10.95 18.28 -13.17
C ILE A 3 11.08 19.16 -11.92
N SER A 4 10.00 19.85 -11.53
CA SER A 4 10.05 20.74 -10.36
C SER A 4 10.44 19.95 -9.09
N THR A 5 11.16 20.59 -8.17
CA THR A 5 11.57 19.98 -6.89
C THR A 5 10.37 19.40 -6.11
N ARG A 6 9.21 20.03 -6.20
CA ARG A 6 7.97 19.50 -5.60
C ARG A 6 7.55 18.18 -6.20
N SER A 7 7.60 18.06 -7.53
CA SER A 7 7.29 16.79 -8.22
C SER A 7 8.29 15.70 -7.87
N GLN A 8 9.57 16.02 -7.70
CA GLN A 8 10.59 15.08 -7.26
C GLN A 8 10.32 14.59 -5.83
N ILE A 9 9.94 15.50 -4.91
CA ILE A 9 9.57 15.13 -3.54
C ILE A 9 8.33 14.22 -3.53
N LEU A 10 7.28 14.54 -4.30
CA LEU A 10 6.08 13.72 -4.40
C LEU A 10 6.40 12.32 -4.95
N ALA A 11 7.18 12.21 -6.02
CA ALA A 11 7.61 10.94 -6.59
C ALA A 11 8.47 10.13 -5.59
N THR A 12 9.33 10.82 -4.82
CA THR A 12 10.14 10.17 -3.78
C THR A 12 9.28 9.66 -2.63
N LEU A 13 8.30 10.45 -2.18
CA LEU A 13 7.36 10.03 -1.13
C LEU A 13 6.42 8.90 -1.61
N GLN A 14 6.13 8.81 -2.89
CA GLN A 14 5.41 7.69 -3.47
C GLN A 14 6.22 6.39 -3.37
N ARG A 15 7.53 6.48 -3.58
CA ARG A 15 8.44 5.32 -3.54
C ARG A 15 8.93 5.00 -2.12
N TYR A 16 9.12 6.02 -1.30
CA TYR A 16 9.63 5.93 0.07
C TYR A 16 8.71 6.70 1.02
N PRO A 17 7.54 6.16 1.34
CA PRO A 17 6.61 6.80 2.27
C PRO A 17 7.17 6.81 3.69
N ASN A 18 6.61 7.70 4.52
CA ASN A 18 7.09 7.97 5.87
C ASN A 18 8.56 8.43 5.96
N SER A 19 9.06 9.04 4.86
CA SER A 19 10.41 9.61 4.85
C SER A 19 10.48 10.88 5.69
N THR A 20 11.61 11.04 6.37
CA THR A 20 11.97 12.26 7.09
C THR A 20 12.55 13.31 6.15
N VAL A 21 12.62 14.57 6.60
CA VAL A 21 13.32 15.63 5.87
C VAL A 21 14.77 15.26 5.56
N GLU A 22 15.42 14.54 6.45
CA GLU A 22 16.81 14.11 6.28
C GLU A 22 16.96 13.06 5.18
N GLU A 23 16.08 12.05 5.18
CA GLU A 23 16.06 11.00 4.15
C GLU A 23 15.75 11.58 2.77
N LEU A 24 14.75 12.47 2.69
CA LEU A 24 14.41 13.18 1.45
C LEU A 24 15.59 14.03 0.94
N GLY A 25 16.26 14.76 1.85
CA GLY A 25 17.42 15.56 1.50
C GLY A 25 18.55 14.71 0.92
N ARG A 26 18.82 13.54 1.51
CA ARG A 26 19.83 12.60 1.03
C ARG A 26 19.45 11.99 -0.33
N LEU A 27 18.20 11.53 -0.49
CA LEU A 27 17.71 10.90 -1.72
C LEU A 27 17.70 11.88 -2.91
N LEU A 28 17.36 13.15 -2.67
CA LEU A 28 17.20 14.17 -3.69
C LEU A 28 18.41 15.11 -3.82
N GLN A 29 19.45 14.91 -2.99
CA GLN A 29 20.63 15.78 -2.90
C GLN A 29 20.25 17.25 -2.62
N LEU A 30 19.25 17.47 -1.78
CA LEU A 30 18.76 18.78 -1.37
C LEU A 30 19.16 19.09 0.07
N THR A 31 19.27 20.38 0.39
CA THR A 31 19.46 20.78 1.78
C THR A 31 18.20 20.53 2.61
N ARG A 32 18.37 20.36 3.94
CA ARG A 32 17.24 20.21 4.85
C ARG A 32 16.31 21.44 4.81
N ALA A 33 16.85 22.62 4.53
CA ALA A 33 16.09 23.85 4.41
C ALA A 33 15.19 23.83 3.18
N ASP A 34 15.73 23.44 2.02
CA ASP A 34 14.97 23.34 0.78
C ASP A 34 13.86 22.30 0.89
N VAL A 35 14.18 21.11 1.44
CA VAL A 35 13.17 20.07 1.67
C VAL A 35 12.04 20.58 2.57
N ARG A 36 12.37 21.25 3.70
CA ARG A 36 11.36 21.84 4.60
C ARG A 36 10.49 22.87 3.91
N TYR A 37 11.10 23.74 3.11
CA TYR A 37 10.37 24.75 2.35
C TYR A 37 9.33 24.12 1.43
N HIS A 38 9.73 23.13 0.64
CA HIS A 38 8.85 22.45 -0.30
C HIS A 38 7.82 21.56 0.41
N ILE A 39 8.21 20.83 1.45
CA ILE A 39 7.28 20.01 2.26
C ILE A 39 6.20 20.89 2.90
N ASN A 40 6.55 22.06 3.44
CA ASN A 40 5.57 22.98 4.01
C ASN A 40 4.58 23.51 2.95
N ALA A 41 5.04 23.73 1.72
CA ALA A 41 4.14 24.08 0.61
C ALA A 41 3.20 22.93 0.23
N LEU A 42 3.71 21.68 0.19
CA LEU A 42 2.93 20.49 -0.11
C LEU A 42 1.93 20.14 1.01
N LEU A 43 2.29 20.37 2.28
CA LEU A 43 1.37 20.27 3.43
C LEU A 43 0.20 21.26 3.31
N ARG A 44 0.51 22.53 3.00
CA ARG A 44 -0.53 23.56 2.79
C ARG A 44 -1.43 23.25 1.60
N ALA A 45 -0.88 22.63 0.56
CA ALA A 45 -1.64 22.19 -0.62
C ALA A 45 -2.42 20.86 -0.37
N GLY A 46 -2.33 20.27 0.84
CA GLY A 46 -2.99 19.00 1.16
C GLY A 46 -2.41 17.79 0.43
N GLN A 47 -1.28 17.94 -0.26
CA GLN A 47 -0.68 16.85 -1.05
C GLN A 47 0.20 15.90 -0.24
N VAL A 48 0.65 16.34 0.92
CA VAL A 48 1.47 15.57 1.86
C VAL A 48 0.87 15.69 3.24
N VAL A 49 0.95 14.64 4.03
CA VAL A 49 0.59 14.62 5.44
C VAL A 49 1.80 14.31 6.29
N GLN A 50 1.85 14.93 7.49
CA GLN A 50 2.88 14.66 8.48
C GLN A 50 2.44 13.49 9.35
N MET A 51 3.33 12.52 9.52
CA MET A 51 3.16 11.39 10.41
C MET A 51 4.07 11.54 11.63
N GLN A 52 3.60 11.11 12.79
CA GLN A 52 4.48 10.95 13.96
C GLN A 52 5.14 9.57 13.87
N GLN A 53 6.46 9.52 13.88
CA GLN A 53 7.14 8.25 14.03
C GLN A 53 7.08 7.82 15.49
N PHE A 54 6.46 6.68 15.75
CA PHE A 54 6.68 5.96 17.01
C PHE A 54 7.98 5.16 16.85
N PRO A 55 8.83 5.11 17.90
CA PRO A 55 10.07 4.31 17.88
C PRO A 55 9.74 2.85 17.52
N LYS A 56 10.42 2.30 16.51
CA LYS A 56 10.20 0.92 16.03
C LYS A 56 10.58 -0.14 17.08
N ASP A 57 11.39 0.21 18.08
CA ASP A 57 12.05 -0.75 18.96
C ASP A 57 11.77 -0.55 20.47
N GLY A 58 10.70 0.16 20.84
CA GLY A 58 10.36 0.35 22.27
C GLY A 58 11.41 1.11 23.10
N HIS A 59 12.57 1.44 22.53
CA HIS A 59 13.57 2.25 23.16
C HIS A 59 13.28 3.72 22.91
N THR A 60 12.97 4.47 23.97
CA THR A 60 12.87 5.92 23.95
C THR A 60 14.24 6.51 23.61
N ALA A 61 14.49 6.71 22.33
CA ALA A 61 15.65 7.50 21.92
C ALA A 61 15.53 8.88 22.57
N ARG A 62 16.59 9.33 23.24
CA ARG A 62 16.65 10.68 23.83
C ARG A 62 16.48 11.71 22.69
N GLY A 63 15.35 12.42 22.69
CA GLY A 63 15.07 13.48 21.73
C GLY A 63 13.62 13.45 21.22
N ARG A 64 13.18 14.56 20.63
CA ARG A 64 11.87 14.66 19.97
C ARG A 64 11.85 13.74 18.74
N PRO A 65 10.84 12.85 18.58
CA PRO A 65 10.73 12.00 17.39
C PRO A 65 10.82 12.81 16.10
N ALA A 66 11.57 12.30 15.14
CA ALA A 66 11.66 12.93 13.83
C ALA A 66 10.29 12.91 13.15
N LYS A 67 9.92 14.03 12.53
CA LYS A 67 8.71 14.11 11.72
C LYS A 67 8.95 13.36 10.42
N SER A 68 8.06 12.46 10.06
CA SER A 68 8.03 11.81 8.75
C SER A 68 6.84 12.32 7.94
N TYR A 69 6.91 12.12 6.63
CA TYR A 69 5.95 12.63 5.68
C TYR A 69 5.57 11.54 4.69
N GLN A 70 4.32 11.56 4.27
CA GLN A 70 3.81 10.69 3.21
C GLN A 70 2.83 11.47 2.33
N LEU A 71 2.51 10.93 1.15
CA LEU A 71 1.47 11.51 0.32
C LEU A 71 0.13 11.45 1.06
N SER A 72 -0.66 12.53 0.93
CA SER A 72 -2.05 12.47 1.38
C SER A 72 -2.85 11.46 0.56
N ALA A 73 -3.94 10.96 1.12
CA ALA A 73 -4.84 10.05 0.40
C ALA A 73 -5.34 10.68 -0.92
N ASP A 74 -5.60 11.99 -0.91
CA ASP A 74 -6.10 12.74 -2.06
C ASP A 74 -5.02 13.00 -3.15
N SER A 75 -3.74 12.84 -2.80
CA SER A 75 -2.61 13.07 -3.74
C SER A 75 -2.13 11.83 -4.47
N ARG A 76 -2.94 10.79 -4.52
CA ARG A 76 -2.61 9.50 -5.15
C ARG A 76 -3.43 9.25 -6.41
N PRO A 77 -3.30 10.10 -7.46
CA PRO A 77 -4.19 10.02 -8.61
C PRO A 77 -3.96 8.75 -9.45
N ALA A 78 -2.73 8.21 -9.49
CA ALA A 78 -2.37 7.16 -10.44
C ALA A 78 -3.20 5.86 -10.27
N ILE A 79 -3.40 5.40 -9.02
CA ILE A 79 -4.17 4.17 -8.79
C ILE A 79 -5.67 4.40 -8.98
N LEU A 80 -6.18 5.58 -8.59
CA LEU A 80 -7.59 5.92 -8.82
C LEU A 80 -7.89 6.10 -10.30
N THR A 81 -6.99 6.71 -11.07
CA THR A 81 -7.10 6.80 -12.53
C THR A 81 -7.14 5.41 -13.13
N HIS A 82 -6.19 4.55 -12.77
CA HIS A 82 -6.14 3.18 -13.26
C HIS A 82 -7.39 2.37 -12.87
N LEU A 83 -7.84 2.49 -11.62
CA LEU A 83 -9.09 1.87 -11.16
C LEU A 83 -10.29 2.38 -11.97
N THR A 84 -10.34 3.70 -12.22
CA THR A 84 -11.42 4.31 -12.99
C THR A 84 -11.42 3.82 -14.43
N ASP A 85 -10.27 3.73 -15.09
CA ASP A 85 -10.13 3.23 -16.46
C ASP A 85 -10.63 1.78 -16.54
N ILE A 86 -10.18 0.90 -15.64
CA ILE A 86 -10.63 -0.49 -15.59
C ILE A 86 -12.14 -0.59 -15.36
N LEU A 87 -12.68 0.20 -14.43
CA LEU A 87 -14.13 0.18 -14.14
C LEU A 87 -14.95 0.68 -15.33
N LEU A 88 -14.47 1.69 -16.06
CA LEU A 88 -15.12 2.17 -17.28
C LEU A 88 -15.11 1.10 -18.37
N ASP A 89 -13.99 0.41 -18.56
CA ASP A 89 -13.89 -0.71 -19.50
C ASP A 89 -14.87 -1.85 -19.14
N MET A 90 -14.95 -2.21 -17.84
CA MET A 90 -15.87 -3.24 -17.36
C MET A 90 -17.35 -2.83 -17.54
N LEU A 91 -17.67 -1.54 -17.36
CA LEU A 91 -19.01 -1.03 -17.60
C LEU A 91 -19.38 -1.05 -19.08
N GLN A 92 -18.43 -0.77 -19.99
CA GLN A 92 -18.63 -0.83 -21.43
C GLN A 92 -18.85 -2.25 -21.93
N SER A 93 -18.21 -3.24 -21.33
CA SER A 93 -18.37 -4.66 -21.69
C SER A 93 -19.69 -5.28 -21.20
N ASN A 94 -20.52 -4.53 -20.46
CA ASN A 94 -21.79 -4.98 -19.88
C ASN A 94 -21.66 -6.20 -18.94
N GLU A 95 -20.43 -6.50 -18.51
CA GLU A 95 -20.13 -7.54 -17.51
C GLU A 95 -20.28 -6.92 -16.12
N GLY A 96 -21.06 -7.56 -15.27
CA GLY A 96 -21.23 -7.10 -13.87
C GLY A 96 -19.87 -6.98 -13.18
N THR A 97 -19.73 -5.98 -12.30
CA THR A 97 -18.45 -5.72 -11.62
C THR A 97 -18.04 -6.93 -10.77
N ASN A 98 -17.12 -7.74 -11.28
CA ASN A 98 -16.53 -8.86 -10.56
C ASN A 98 -15.23 -8.40 -9.87
N LEU A 99 -15.25 -8.32 -8.54
CA LEU A 99 -14.10 -7.85 -7.75
C LEU A 99 -12.86 -8.76 -7.91
N ALA A 100 -13.04 -10.04 -8.20
CA ALA A 100 -11.93 -10.95 -8.50
C ALA A 100 -11.27 -10.62 -9.84
N GLU A 101 -12.06 -10.30 -10.87
CA GLU A 101 -11.58 -9.84 -12.16
C GLU A 101 -10.89 -8.48 -12.04
N LEU A 102 -11.49 -7.54 -11.29
CA LEU A 102 -10.87 -6.25 -11.00
C LEU A 102 -9.49 -6.43 -10.34
N ALA A 103 -9.37 -7.34 -9.38
CA ALA A 103 -8.10 -7.64 -8.73
C ALA A 103 -7.05 -8.17 -9.73
N GLN A 104 -7.46 -9.03 -10.65
CA GLN A 104 -6.59 -9.60 -11.67
C GLN A 104 -6.13 -8.56 -12.70
N ARG A 105 -6.99 -7.61 -13.07
CA ARG A 105 -6.63 -6.51 -13.98
C ARG A 105 -5.72 -5.47 -13.30
N LEU A 106 -5.96 -5.16 -12.03
CA LEU A 106 -5.16 -4.20 -11.26
C LEU A 106 -3.73 -4.69 -11.00
N ILE A 107 -3.59 -5.95 -10.61
CA ILE A 107 -2.30 -6.60 -10.37
C ILE A 107 -2.33 -7.95 -11.04
N PRO A 108 -1.95 -8.02 -12.33
CA PRO A 108 -1.95 -9.27 -13.06
C PRO A 108 -1.02 -10.30 -12.41
N ALA A 109 -1.55 -11.47 -12.13
CA ALA A 109 -0.78 -12.62 -11.61
C ALA A 109 0.05 -13.30 -12.72
N ASN A 110 0.51 -12.54 -13.74
CA ASN A 110 1.34 -13.05 -14.84
C ASN A 110 2.69 -13.63 -14.37
N SER A 111 3.00 -13.41 -13.12
CA SER A 111 4.02 -14.12 -12.38
C SER A 111 3.33 -15.14 -11.49
N LEU A 112 2.65 -16.14 -12.07
CA LEU A 112 2.31 -17.35 -11.33
C LEU A 112 3.62 -17.81 -10.67
N ILE A 113 3.74 -17.47 -9.40
CA ILE A 113 4.84 -17.93 -8.58
C ILE A 113 4.65 -19.43 -8.59
N ALA A 114 5.52 -20.13 -9.31
CA ALA A 114 5.38 -21.55 -9.57
C ALA A 114 5.04 -22.26 -8.27
N ALA A 115 4.07 -23.20 -8.33
CA ALA A 115 3.59 -23.93 -7.14
C ALA A 115 4.71 -24.66 -6.38
N GLU A 116 5.87 -24.77 -6.98
CA GLU A 116 7.09 -25.42 -6.49
C GLU A 116 7.96 -24.53 -5.58
N THR A 117 7.71 -23.21 -5.47
CA THR A 117 8.52 -22.35 -4.61
C THR A 117 8.09 -22.46 -3.14
N HIS A 118 9.08 -22.40 -2.21
CA HIS A 118 8.80 -22.38 -0.77
C HIS A 118 7.82 -21.25 -0.41
N ALA A 119 6.94 -21.51 0.57
CA ALA A 119 5.89 -20.57 0.97
C ALA A 119 6.42 -19.15 1.29
N ALA A 120 7.57 -19.06 1.98
CA ALA A 120 8.21 -17.79 2.28
C ALA A 120 8.68 -17.04 1.01
N GLU A 121 9.19 -17.75 0.02
CA GLU A 121 9.61 -17.16 -1.25
C GLU A 121 8.43 -16.61 -2.04
N ARG A 122 7.32 -17.37 -2.07
CA ARG A 122 6.07 -16.87 -2.68
C ARG A 122 5.58 -15.59 -2.02
N LEU A 123 5.61 -15.54 -0.68
CA LEU A 123 5.21 -14.36 0.07
C LEU A 123 6.11 -13.16 -0.20
N ASN A 124 7.42 -13.37 -0.25
CA ASN A 124 8.38 -12.33 -0.60
C ASN A 124 8.12 -11.76 -2.00
N LYS A 125 7.91 -12.63 -2.99
CA LYS A 125 7.58 -12.22 -4.37
C LYS A 125 6.24 -11.50 -4.42
N ALA A 126 5.20 -12.00 -3.74
CA ALA A 126 3.90 -11.36 -3.69
C ALA A 126 4.00 -9.94 -3.11
N VAL A 127 4.68 -9.77 -1.97
CA VAL A 127 4.93 -8.46 -1.36
C VAL A 127 5.74 -7.54 -2.28
N GLN A 128 6.73 -8.07 -2.99
CA GLN A 128 7.50 -7.29 -3.96
C GLN A 128 6.63 -6.78 -5.12
N ILE A 129 5.74 -7.62 -5.67
CA ILE A 129 4.80 -7.22 -6.72
C ILE A 129 3.82 -6.18 -6.20
N ILE A 130 3.20 -6.42 -5.03
CA ILE A 130 2.26 -5.51 -4.41
C ILE A 130 2.91 -4.15 -4.14
N ASN A 131 4.19 -4.11 -3.77
CA ASN A 131 4.94 -2.87 -3.50
C ASN A 131 5.38 -2.10 -4.76
N GLN A 132 5.14 -2.63 -5.96
CA GLN A 132 5.18 -1.83 -7.19
C GLN A 132 3.99 -0.86 -7.25
N HIS A 133 2.96 -1.11 -6.46
CA HIS A 133 1.79 -0.28 -6.22
C HIS A 133 1.85 0.33 -4.80
N PRO A 134 1.10 1.38 -4.49
CA PRO A 134 1.26 2.16 -3.25
C PRO A 134 0.68 1.46 -1.99
N TYR A 135 0.93 0.17 -1.79
CA TYR A 135 0.40 -0.58 -0.64
C TYR A 135 1.25 -0.52 0.62
N GLN A 136 2.58 -0.39 0.46
CA GLN A 136 3.54 -0.53 1.56
C GLN A 136 3.33 -1.85 2.31
N ALA A 137 3.35 -2.93 1.54
CA ALA A 137 3.12 -4.27 2.04
C ALA A 137 4.37 -4.85 2.71
N ARG A 138 4.15 -5.61 3.76
CA ARG A 138 5.12 -6.54 4.35
C ARG A 138 4.40 -7.77 4.87
N TRP A 139 5.14 -8.83 5.15
CA TRP A 139 4.57 -10.01 5.78
C TRP A 139 5.40 -10.47 6.98
N GLU A 140 4.77 -11.21 7.88
CA GLU A 140 5.38 -11.80 9.08
C GLU A 140 4.84 -13.20 9.28
N ALA A 141 5.69 -14.08 9.83
CA ALA A 141 5.28 -15.42 10.25
C ALA A 141 4.62 -15.35 11.62
N HIS A 142 3.42 -15.92 11.74
CA HIS A 142 2.67 -16.02 12.99
C HIS A 142 2.20 -17.46 13.22
N ALA A 143 1.90 -17.83 14.46
CA ALA A 143 1.39 -19.15 14.82
C ALA A 143 0.07 -19.48 14.11
N SER A 144 -0.76 -18.47 13.83
CA SER A 144 -2.04 -18.60 13.09
C SER A 144 -1.88 -18.65 11.56
N GLY A 145 -0.65 -18.66 11.05
CA GLY A 145 -0.33 -18.57 9.63
C GLY A 145 0.33 -17.24 9.28
N PRO A 146 0.88 -17.11 8.06
CA PRO A 146 1.50 -15.88 7.61
C PRO A 146 0.50 -14.72 7.65
N GLN A 147 0.96 -13.55 8.12
CA GLN A 147 0.18 -12.32 8.12
C GLN A 147 0.80 -11.32 7.14
N VAL A 148 -0.04 -10.70 6.31
CA VAL A 148 0.34 -9.63 5.41
C VAL A 148 -0.25 -8.32 5.92
N PHE A 149 0.60 -7.29 5.97
CA PHE A 149 0.29 -5.95 6.45
C PHE A 149 0.34 -4.97 5.29
N PHE A 150 -0.74 -4.21 5.09
CA PHE A 150 -0.78 -3.08 4.16
C PHE A 150 -0.82 -1.78 4.96
N HIS A 151 0.30 -1.07 4.98
CA HIS A 151 0.43 0.20 5.72
C HIS A 151 -0.13 1.40 4.96
N ASN A 152 -0.64 1.17 3.76
CA ASN A 152 -1.31 2.17 2.97
C ASN A 152 -2.50 1.56 2.24
N CYS A 153 -3.63 2.28 2.23
CA CYS A 153 -4.80 1.93 1.45
C CYS A 153 -4.77 2.71 0.13
N PRO A 154 -4.61 2.06 -1.03
CA PRO A 154 -4.63 2.76 -2.31
C PRO A 154 -6.01 3.36 -2.64
N TYR A 155 -7.06 2.87 -2.00
CA TYR A 155 -8.44 3.31 -2.21
C TYR A 155 -8.92 4.31 -1.15
N ALA A 156 -8.03 4.87 -0.33
CA ALA A 156 -8.39 5.71 0.83
C ALA A 156 -9.40 6.82 0.49
N ALA A 157 -9.30 7.42 -0.70
CA ALA A 157 -10.20 8.49 -1.13
C ALA A 157 -11.66 8.04 -1.34
N VAL A 158 -11.90 6.76 -1.65
CA VAL A 158 -13.23 6.25 -2.00
C VAL A 158 -13.72 5.12 -1.10
N ILE A 159 -12.84 4.51 -0.29
CA ILE A 159 -13.13 3.30 0.50
C ILE A 159 -14.29 3.46 1.49
N ARG A 160 -14.56 4.67 1.96
CA ARG A 160 -15.67 4.95 2.87
C ARG A 160 -17.04 4.76 2.20
N LYS A 161 -17.12 5.07 0.90
CA LYS A 161 -18.34 4.89 0.09
C LYS A 161 -18.40 3.49 -0.54
N HIS A 162 -17.23 2.87 -0.76
CA HIS A 162 -17.05 1.62 -1.47
C HIS A 162 -16.22 0.63 -0.65
N PRO A 163 -16.71 0.20 0.54
CA PRO A 163 -15.97 -0.71 1.43
C PRO A 163 -15.74 -2.10 0.81
N GLU A 164 -16.49 -2.47 -0.21
CA GLU A 164 -16.30 -3.69 -1.01
C GLU A 164 -14.94 -3.77 -1.67
N LEU A 165 -14.28 -2.64 -1.95
CA LEU A 165 -12.91 -2.58 -2.50
C LEU A 165 -11.86 -3.27 -1.59
N CYS A 166 -12.13 -3.42 -0.30
CA CYS A 166 -11.30 -4.25 0.58
C CYS A 166 -11.24 -5.72 0.14
N GLN A 167 -12.25 -6.20 -0.61
CA GLN A 167 -12.24 -7.56 -1.15
C GLN A 167 -11.27 -7.70 -2.33
N VAL A 168 -11.01 -6.62 -3.06
CA VAL A 168 -10.00 -6.60 -4.13
C VAL A 168 -8.63 -6.97 -3.58
N ASP A 169 -8.25 -6.40 -2.43
CA ASP A 169 -6.97 -6.70 -1.75
C ASP A 169 -6.86 -8.19 -1.38
N ARG A 170 -7.98 -8.77 -0.93
CA ARG A 170 -8.05 -10.20 -0.63
C ARG A 170 -7.83 -11.04 -1.89
N HIS A 171 -8.48 -10.70 -3.00
CA HIS A 171 -8.31 -11.40 -4.27
C HIS A 171 -6.90 -11.26 -4.83
N ILE A 172 -6.28 -10.07 -4.71
CA ILE A 172 -4.88 -9.84 -5.09
C ILE A 172 -3.97 -10.80 -4.32
N LEU A 173 -4.12 -10.89 -2.99
CA LEU A 173 -3.33 -11.80 -2.18
C LEU A 173 -3.55 -13.27 -2.56
N GLN A 174 -4.80 -13.67 -2.79
CA GLN A 174 -5.13 -15.02 -3.24
C GLN A 174 -4.50 -15.35 -4.59
N ASN A 175 -4.61 -14.44 -5.56
CA ASN A 175 -4.06 -14.62 -6.90
C ASN A 175 -2.53 -14.74 -6.90
N LEU A 176 -1.84 -13.95 -6.06
CA LEU A 176 -0.38 -13.94 -6.00
C LEU A 176 0.20 -15.07 -5.15
N THR A 177 -0.49 -15.53 -4.12
CA THR A 177 0.06 -16.51 -3.17
C THR A 177 -0.51 -17.91 -3.31
N GLY A 178 -1.67 -18.05 -3.94
CA GLY A 178 -2.43 -19.31 -3.95
C GLY A 178 -3.03 -19.68 -2.58
N LEU A 179 -2.95 -18.78 -1.59
CA LEU A 179 -3.50 -18.98 -0.24
C LEU A 179 -4.80 -18.22 -0.08
N THR A 180 -5.73 -18.74 0.74
CA THR A 180 -6.92 -17.96 1.14
C THR A 180 -6.50 -16.81 2.05
N ALA A 181 -7.02 -15.61 1.80
CA ALA A 181 -6.74 -14.43 2.59
C ALA A 181 -7.98 -14.01 3.39
N HIS A 182 -7.81 -13.80 4.68
CA HIS A 182 -8.85 -13.30 5.58
C HIS A 182 -8.40 -12.00 6.22
N GLN A 183 -9.15 -10.91 5.98
CA GLN A 183 -8.87 -9.63 6.61
C GLN A 183 -9.32 -9.66 8.08
N ILE A 184 -8.38 -9.47 8.99
CA ILE A 184 -8.63 -9.45 10.45
C ILE A 184 -8.59 -8.06 11.05
N ARG A 185 -8.02 -7.07 10.34
CA ARG A 185 -7.96 -5.68 10.76
C ARG A 185 -7.94 -4.76 9.55
N LYS A 186 -8.64 -3.63 9.65
CA LYS A 186 -8.58 -2.53 8.67
C LYS A 186 -7.71 -1.41 9.21
N ILE A 187 -7.01 -0.72 8.29
CA ILE A 187 -6.29 0.51 8.62
C ILE A 187 -7.27 1.59 9.07
N ASP A 188 -6.90 2.33 10.11
CA ASP A 188 -7.63 3.52 10.53
C ASP A 188 -7.11 4.71 9.73
N LEU A 189 -7.94 5.23 8.85
CA LEU A 189 -7.59 6.36 7.97
C LEU A 189 -7.68 7.72 8.69
N ASP A 190 -8.37 7.76 9.83
CA ASP A 190 -8.68 9.00 10.56
C ASP A 190 -7.92 9.11 11.87
N GLY A 191 -7.35 8.02 12.36
CA GLY A 191 -6.72 7.97 13.67
C GLY A 191 -5.52 7.04 13.76
N PRO A 192 -4.90 6.97 14.93
CA PRO A 192 -3.71 6.18 15.18
C PRO A 192 -3.99 4.72 15.59
N THR A 193 -5.27 4.31 15.69
CA THR A 193 -5.65 3.04 16.35
C THR A 193 -5.26 1.81 15.55
N ALA A 194 -5.22 1.89 14.22
CA ALA A 194 -4.76 0.80 13.36
C ALA A 194 -3.91 1.33 12.22
N THR A 195 -2.61 1.06 12.27
CA THR A 195 -1.62 1.57 11.31
C THR A 195 -1.53 0.73 10.03
N ALA A 196 -2.27 -0.39 9.93
CA ALA A 196 -2.27 -1.25 8.75
C ALA A 196 -3.57 -2.08 8.64
N CYS A 197 -3.96 -2.39 7.41
CA CYS A 197 -4.80 -3.55 7.14
C CYS A 197 -3.99 -4.83 7.37
N VAL A 198 -4.60 -5.84 7.99
CA VAL A 198 -3.93 -7.11 8.28
C VAL A 198 -4.75 -8.26 7.71
N PHE A 199 -4.08 -9.11 6.95
CA PHE A 199 -4.64 -10.32 6.35
C PHE A 199 -3.90 -11.54 6.88
N VAL A 200 -4.64 -12.53 7.37
CA VAL A 200 -4.11 -13.87 7.68
C VAL A 200 -4.25 -14.73 6.44
N LEU A 201 -3.19 -15.43 6.08
CA LEU A 201 -3.18 -16.34 4.95
C LEU A 201 -3.23 -17.80 5.45
N ALA A 202 -4.06 -18.61 4.80
CA ALA A 202 -4.24 -20.02 5.11
C ALA A 202 -4.26 -20.86 3.84
N GLN A 203 -3.95 -22.15 3.96
CA GLN A 203 -4.15 -23.09 2.85
C GLN A 203 -5.63 -23.12 2.47
N PRO A 204 -5.97 -23.14 1.17
CA PRO A 204 -7.35 -23.35 0.76
C PRO A 204 -7.84 -24.67 1.34
N LYS A 205 -9.02 -24.64 1.96
CA LYS A 205 -9.66 -25.90 2.40
C LYS A 205 -9.92 -26.73 1.16
N MET A 206 -9.27 -27.88 1.05
CA MET A 206 -9.66 -28.87 0.03
C MET A 206 -11.06 -29.32 0.39
N GLU A 207 -12.05 -28.96 -0.44
CA GLU A 207 -13.36 -29.62 -0.38
C GLU A 207 -13.12 -31.08 -0.68
N GLN A 208 -13.29 -31.93 0.33
CA GLN A 208 -13.41 -33.37 0.12
C GLN A 208 -14.70 -33.57 -0.68
N LYS A 209 -14.54 -33.84 -2.00
CA LYS A 209 -15.63 -34.40 -2.78
C LYS A 209 -15.94 -35.76 -2.18
N GLY A 210 -17.06 -35.81 -1.41
CA GLY A 210 -17.71 -37.05 -1.03
C GLY A 210 -18.40 -37.70 -2.23
#